data_6dcf6e227f7ca204acef2977cdf8ad2f
#
_entry.id   6dcf6e227f7ca204acef2977cdf8ad2f
#
_cell.length_a   1.000
_cell.length_b   1.000
_cell.length_c   1.000
_cell.angle_alpha   90.00
_cell.angle_beta   90.00
_cell.angle_gamma   90.00
#
_symmetry.space_group_name_H-M   'P 1'
#
loop_
_entity.id
_entity.type
_entity.pdbx_description
1 polymer ?
#
loop_
_entity_poly.entity_id
_entity_poly.type
_entity_poly.pdbx_seq_one_letter_code
_entity_poly.pdbx_strand_id
1 'polypeptide(L)'
;GEDYTELKKELTPVLYRTLRRDVAKYMDFRKRVCRTVDFELSPAEAELYMRVNNFLKRDTLYSIPTANRSLIVLVIRKLLASSSFALIETFEVLRQRLEKLYEGTHSASAQEGFDLFWQYVEDEIDEAGLEEEDDPDTVFQKQQIQAEMDEVDAILQAAGQITGNAKIKALKEAIHTALQFQEENGIPQKVVVFTESKRTQKYIAADLRSDGFEEDDILLFNGDFDDAMAKEIYQAWKAKNFGGPNYGRSVEYRHAIVDYFKSHSRILIVTDAGSEGLNLQFCNTVINYDLPWNPQKIEQRIGRCHRYGQEHDVVAINLLNTQNEADRRVYDILSRKFELFDGVFGASDIALG
;
A
#
# COMPACT_ATOMS: atom_id res chain seq x y z
N GLY A 1 0.56 31.66 -11.09
CA GLY A 1 1.77 30.88 -10.92
C GLY A 1 2.69 31.62 -9.97
N GLU A 2 3.07 30.99 -8.86
CA GLU A 2 4.07 31.52 -7.94
C GLU A 2 5.42 31.56 -8.64
N ASP A 3 6.12 32.69 -8.55
CA ASP A 3 7.42 32.87 -9.18
C ASP A 3 8.52 32.30 -8.26
N TYR A 4 8.99 31.10 -8.56
CA TYR A 4 10.07 30.43 -7.84
C TYR A 4 11.49 30.79 -8.33
N THR A 5 11.63 31.86 -9.13
CA THR A 5 12.90 32.23 -9.75
C THR A 5 13.97 32.60 -8.74
N GLU A 6 13.59 33.28 -7.65
CA GLU A 6 14.51 33.65 -6.58
C GLU A 6 14.99 32.47 -5.78
N LEU A 7 14.09 31.56 -5.39
CA LEU A 7 14.41 30.29 -4.71
C LEU A 7 15.35 29.41 -5.55
N LYS A 8 15.10 29.33 -6.87
CA LYS A 8 15.98 28.62 -7.81
C LYS A 8 17.40 29.21 -7.82
N LYS A 9 17.51 30.52 -7.77
CA LYS A 9 18.80 31.22 -7.80
C LYS A 9 19.60 30.97 -6.52
N GLU A 10 18.95 30.92 -5.37
CA GLU A 10 19.57 30.61 -4.08
C GLU A 10 20.00 29.13 -3.96
N LEU A 11 19.23 28.20 -4.52
CA LEU A 11 19.52 26.79 -4.47
C LEU A 11 20.59 26.34 -5.48
N THR A 12 20.74 27.03 -6.61
CA THR A 12 21.68 26.66 -7.69
C THR A 12 23.13 26.42 -7.20
N PRO A 13 23.71 27.18 -6.25
CA PRO A 13 25.07 26.94 -5.79
C PRO A 13 25.28 25.71 -4.90
N VAL A 14 24.18 25.23 -4.26
CA VAL A 14 24.23 24.16 -3.25
C VAL A 14 23.52 22.90 -3.70
N LEU A 15 22.68 22.97 -4.74
CA LEU A 15 21.90 21.85 -5.26
C LEU A 15 22.30 21.55 -6.71
N TYR A 16 23.09 20.52 -6.93
CA TYR A 16 23.34 20.00 -8.27
C TYR A 16 22.37 18.85 -8.56
N ARG A 17 21.48 19.07 -9.52
CA ARG A 17 20.50 18.06 -9.93
C ARG A 17 20.62 17.79 -11.42
N THR A 18 20.91 16.53 -11.76
CA THR A 18 20.89 16.08 -13.15
C THR A 18 19.47 15.67 -13.52
N LEU A 19 18.89 16.29 -14.53
CA LEU A 19 17.57 15.94 -15.03
C LEU A 19 17.69 14.93 -16.18
N ARG A 20 16.72 14.06 -16.33
CA ARG A 20 16.68 13.07 -17.44
C ARG A 20 16.81 13.74 -18.81
N ARG A 21 16.14 14.88 -19.03
CA ARG A 21 16.27 15.65 -20.28
C ARG A 21 17.69 16.07 -20.61
N ASP A 22 18.51 16.32 -19.59
CA ASP A 22 19.88 16.79 -19.76
C ASP A 22 20.79 15.65 -20.22
N VAL A 23 20.43 14.41 -19.87
CA VAL A 23 21.13 13.18 -20.25
C VAL A 23 20.42 12.40 -21.36
N ALA A 24 19.18 12.76 -21.74
CA ALA A 24 18.40 12.06 -22.76
C ALA A 24 19.11 11.99 -24.13
N LYS A 25 19.97 12.96 -24.45
CA LYS A 25 20.81 12.92 -25.66
C LYS A 25 21.96 11.92 -25.61
N TYR A 26 22.26 11.39 -24.42
CA TYR A 26 23.31 10.39 -24.18
C TYR A 26 22.76 9.03 -23.77
N MET A 27 21.49 8.98 -23.31
CA MET A 27 20.84 7.80 -22.78
C MET A 27 19.40 7.72 -23.31
N ASP A 28 19.03 6.57 -23.86
CA ASP A 28 17.66 6.31 -24.30
C ASP A 28 16.84 5.79 -23.10
N PHE A 29 15.87 6.58 -22.66
CA PHE A 29 14.90 6.18 -21.67
C PHE A 29 13.58 5.82 -22.34
N ARG A 30 13.02 4.67 -21.96
CA ARG A 30 11.70 4.24 -22.43
C ARG A 30 10.61 5.18 -21.91
N LYS A 31 9.47 5.19 -22.61
CA LYS A 31 8.32 6.02 -22.21
C LYS A 31 7.67 5.47 -20.96
N ARG A 32 7.04 6.36 -20.21
CA ARG A 32 6.16 6.05 -19.11
C ARG A 32 4.71 6.37 -19.52
N VAL A 33 3.82 5.40 -19.32
CA VAL A 33 2.40 5.52 -19.61
C VAL A 33 1.64 5.29 -18.32
N CYS A 34 0.98 6.34 -17.80
CA CYS A 34 0.11 6.23 -16.64
C CYS A 34 -1.34 5.99 -17.11
N ARG A 35 -2.02 5.04 -16.46
CA ARG A 35 -3.42 4.70 -16.69
C ARG A 35 -4.15 4.65 -15.37
N THR A 36 -5.36 5.16 -15.34
CA THR A 36 -6.28 5.00 -14.22
C THR A 36 -7.36 4.00 -14.64
N VAL A 37 -7.59 2.99 -13.81
CA VAL A 37 -8.66 2.02 -13.96
C VAL A 37 -9.68 2.31 -12.87
N ASP A 38 -10.83 2.82 -13.29
CA ASP A 38 -11.94 3.11 -12.38
C ASP A 38 -12.72 1.84 -12.09
N PHE A 39 -13.14 1.68 -10.84
CA PHE A 39 -14.05 0.63 -10.42
C PHE A 39 -15.18 1.20 -9.57
N GLU A 40 -16.33 0.54 -9.61
CA GLU A 40 -17.50 0.92 -8.84
C GLU A 40 -17.75 -0.11 -7.75
N LEU A 41 -18.02 0.38 -6.52
CA LEU A 41 -18.40 -0.49 -5.42
C LEU A 41 -19.73 -1.18 -5.69
N SER A 42 -19.84 -2.44 -5.30
CA SER A 42 -21.14 -3.10 -5.21
C SER A 42 -22.04 -2.39 -4.17
N PRO A 43 -23.37 -2.54 -4.24
CA PRO A 43 -24.27 -1.95 -3.24
C PRO A 43 -23.92 -2.35 -1.80
N ALA A 44 -23.47 -3.59 -1.58
CA ALA A 44 -23.05 -4.08 -0.27
C ALA A 44 -21.77 -3.40 0.22
N GLU A 45 -20.78 -3.21 -0.66
CA GLU A 45 -19.56 -2.46 -0.34
C GLU A 45 -19.86 -0.99 -0.05
N ALA A 46 -20.73 -0.35 -0.85
CA ALA A 46 -21.14 1.04 -0.64
C ALA A 46 -21.87 1.22 0.71
N GLU A 47 -22.70 0.27 1.09
CA GLU A 47 -23.37 0.26 2.39
C GLU A 47 -22.36 0.11 3.54
N LEU A 48 -21.39 -0.81 3.42
CA LEU A 48 -20.33 -0.96 4.41
C LEU A 48 -19.53 0.34 4.56
N TYR A 49 -19.14 0.98 3.47
CA TYR A 49 -18.45 2.27 3.47
C TYR A 49 -19.25 3.35 4.22
N MET A 50 -20.56 3.43 3.97
CA MET A 50 -21.42 4.38 4.64
C MET A 50 -21.50 4.11 6.14
N ARG A 51 -21.67 2.85 6.56
CA ARG A 51 -21.73 2.44 7.97
C ARG A 51 -20.45 2.79 8.71
N VAL A 52 -19.30 2.40 8.17
CA VAL A 52 -17.99 2.68 8.77
C VAL A 52 -17.73 4.18 8.85
N ASN A 53 -18.02 4.94 7.80
CA ASN A 53 -17.85 6.40 7.84
C ASN A 53 -18.76 7.07 8.88
N ASN A 54 -20.00 6.59 9.06
CA ASN A 54 -20.90 7.11 10.08
C ASN A 54 -20.40 6.77 11.49
N PHE A 55 -19.92 5.54 11.70
CA PHE A 55 -19.29 5.11 12.95
C PHE A 55 -18.10 6.02 13.31
N LEU A 56 -17.19 6.26 12.37
CA LEU A 56 -15.99 7.08 12.59
C LEU A 56 -16.27 8.58 12.80
N LYS A 57 -17.47 9.07 12.43
CA LYS A 57 -17.90 10.46 12.63
C LYS A 57 -18.47 10.74 14.02
N ARG A 58 -18.73 9.72 14.83
CA ARG A 58 -19.26 9.92 16.20
C ARG A 58 -18.29 10.75 17.03
N ASP A 59 -18.82 11.63 17.88
CA ASP A 59 -18.00 12.49 18.74
C ASP A 59 -17.22 11.68 19.78
N THR A 60 -17.82 10.59 20.28
CA THR A 60 -17.21 9.70 21.27
C THR A 60 -17.20 8.27 20.73
N LEU A 61 -16.04 7.64 20.75
CA LEU A 61 -15.81 6.22 20.46
C LEU A 61 -14.99 5.63 21.60
N TYR A 62 -15.54 4.64 22.29
CA TYR A 62 -14.85 3.95 23.39
C TYR A 62 -13.84 2.92 22.89
N SER A 63 -14.08 2.38 21.69
CA SER A 63 -13.17 1.46 21.03
C SER A 63 -11.87 2.10 20.53
N ILE A 64 -11.86 3.43 20.37
CA ILE A 64 -10.71 4.18 19.85
C ILE A 64 -10.19 5.12 20.92
N PRO A 65 -8.90 5.02 21.31
CA PRO A 65 -8.28 5.96 22.25
C PRO A 65 -8.35 7.39 21.77
N THR A 66 -8.59 8.33 22.70
CA THR A 66 -8.74 9.75 22.38
C THR A 66 -7.44 10.39 21.90
N ALA A 67 -6.31 10.00 22.48
CA ALA A 67 -4.99 10.59 22.20
C ALA A 67 -4.58 10.46 20.73
N ASN A 68 -4.87 9.33 20.07
CA ASN A 68 -4.46 9.06 18.69
C ASN A 68 -5.64 8.86 17.73
N ARG A 69 -6.82 9.33 18.11
CA ARG A 69 -8.07 9.11 17.37
C ARG A 69 -7.98 9.49 15.90
N SER A 70 -7.43 10.66 15.59
CA SER A 70 -7.34 11.15 14.21
C SER A 70 -6.51 10.24 13.32
N LEU A 71 -5.43 9.69 13.86
CA LEU A 71 -4.55 8.75 13.15
C LEU A 71 -5.23 7.40 12.95
N ILE A 72 -5.85 6.85 14.01
CA ILE A 72 -6.57 5.58 13.94
C ILE A 72 -7.73 5.65 12.93
N VAL A 73 -8.50 6.72 12.96
CA VAL A 73 -9.57 6.98 11.97
C VAL A 73 -9.00 7.02 10.56
N LEU A 74 -7.82 7.62 10.38
CA LEU A 74 -7.14 7.65 9.09
C LEU A 74 -6.73 6.26 8.62
N VAL A 75 -6.16 5.44 9.51
CA VAL A 75 -5.78 4.04 9.21
C VAL A 75 -7.00 3.22 8.85
N ILE A 76 -8.08 3.28 9.64
CA ILE A 76 -9.33 2.56 9.33
C ILE A 76 -9.88 2.96 7.96
N ARG A 77 -9.84 4.25 7.60
CA ARG A 77 -10.27 4.70 6.27
C ARG A 77 -9.37 4.17 5.14
N LYS A 78 -8.06 4.08 5.37
CA LYS A 78 -7.14 3.46 4.41
C LYS A 78 -7.44 1.98 4.23
N LEU A 79 -7.64 1.24 5.31
CA LEU A 79 -7.99 -0.17 5.27
C LEU A 79 -9.33 -0.41 4.56
N LEU A 80 -10.33 0.43 4.85
CA LEU A 80 -11.62 0.40 4.17
C LEU A 80 -11.47 0.60 2.65
N ALA A 81 -10.61 1.54 2.23
CA ALA A 81 -10.33 1.79 0.82
C ALA A 81 -9.48 0.68 0.17
N SER A 82 -8.74 -0.08 0.96
CA SER A 82 -7.89 -1.17 0.49
C SER A 82 -8.66 -2.48 0.35
N SER A 83 -9.25 -3.00 1.42
CA SER A 83 -10.06 -4.21 1.36
C SER A 83 -11.02 -4.34 2.54
N SER A 84 -12.23 -4.90 2.28
CA SER A 84 -13.19 -5.27 3.33
C SER A 84 -12.62 -6.33 4.28
N PHE A 85 -11.74 -7.20 3.80
CA PHE A 85 -11.09 -8.24 4.62
C PHE A 85 -10.14 -7.65 5.68
N ALA A 86 -9.28 -6.70 5.29
CA ALA A 86 -8.41 -6.00 6.24
C ALA A 86 -9.21 -5.22 7.30
N LEU A 87 -10.39 -4.73 6.92
CA LEU A 87 -11.31 -4.06 7.83
C LEU A 87 -11.90 -4.99 8.90
N ILE A 88 -12.25 -6.23 8.56
CA ILE A 88 -12.84 -7.21 9.50
C ILE A 88 -11.91 -7.41 10.69
N GLU A 89 -10.64 -7.74 10.46
CA GLU A 89 -9.67 -7.96 11.54
C GLU A 89 -9.55 -6.72 12.46
N THR A 90 -9.59 -5.52 11.87
CA THR A 90 -9.55 -4.26 12.64
C THR A 90 -10.77 -4.14 13.56
N PHE A 91 -11.96 -4.37 13.02
CA PHE A 91 -13.19 -4.25 13.80
C PHE A 91 -13.34 -5.35 14.84
N GLU A 92 -12.80 -6.55 14.61
CA GLU A 92 -12.70 -7.60 15.62
C GLU A 92 -11.84 -7.15 16.82
N VAL A 93 -10.72 -6.49 16.59
CA VAL A 93 -9.88 -5.92 17.66
C VAL A 93 -10.63 -4.82 18.43
N LEU A 94 -11.33 -3.90 17.72
CA LEU A 94 -12.17 -2.89 18.36
C LEU A 94 -13.27 -3.53 19.22
N ARG A 95 -13.89 -4.60 18.72
CA ARG A 95 -14.92 -5.37 19.40
C ARG A 95 -14.41 -5.99 20.70
N GLN A 96 -13.24 -6.64 20.66
CA GLN A 96 -12.60 -7.22 21.84
C GLN A 96 -12.25 -6.15 22.89
N ARG A 97 -11.80 -4.97 22.48
CA ARG A 97 -11.55 -3.85 23.38
C ARG A 97 -12.85 -3.43 24.09
N LEU A 98 -13.94 -3.26 23.36
CA LEU A 98 -15.24 -2.89 23.92
C LEU A 98 -15.74 -3.92 24.94
N GLU A 99 -15.57 -5.22 24.68
CA GLU A 99 -15.92 -6.30 25.61
C GLU A 99 -15.17 -6.14 26.95
N LYS A 100 -13.87 -5.94 26.90
CA LYS A 100 -13.04 -5.75 28.11
C LYS A 100 -13.48 -4.50 28.90
N LEU A 101 -13.79 -3.40 28.21
CA LEU A 101 -14.31 -2.18 28.83
C LEU A 101 -15.68 -2.41 29.48
N TYR A 102 -16.55 -3.19 28.83
CA TYR A 102 -17.89 -3.52 29.34
C TYR A 102 -17.86 -4.40 30.60
N GLU A 103 -16.96 -5.35 30.65
CA GLU A 103 -16.75 -6.28 31.78
C GLU A 103 -16.15 -5.56 33.01
N GLY A 104 -15.67 -4.34 32.86
CA GLY A 104 -15.14 -3.54 33.96
C GLY A 104 -13.81 -4.04 34.51
N THR A 105 -13.04 -4.77 33.72
CA THR A 105 -11.68 -5.19 34.02
C THR A 105 -10.75 -3.97 33.92
N HIS A 106 -10.74 -3.17 34.98
CA HIS A 106 -10.02 -1.91 35.03
C HIS A 106 -8.49 -2.11 35.06
N SER A 107 -7.81 -1.30 34.31
CA SER A 107 -6.39 -0.93 34.23
C SER A 107 -5.41 -1.85 33.51
N ALA A 108 -5.31 -3.14 33.81
CA ALA A 108 -4.32 -4.01 33.15
C ALA A 108 -4.81 -4.57 31.80
N SER A 109 -6.09 -4.97 31.72
CA SER A 109 -6.64 -5.58 30.49
C SER A 109 -7.08 -4.57 29.45
N ALA A 110 -7.35 -3.33 29.84
CA ALA A 110 -7.55 -2.22 28.91
C ALA A 110 -6.22 -1.89 28.20
N GLN A 111 -5.11 -1.93 28.96
CA GLN A 111 -3.76 -1.76 28.41
C GLN A 111 -3.39 -2.90 27.45
N GLU A 112 -3.62 -4.17 27.82
CA GLU A 112 -3.37 -5.29 26.92
C GLU A 112 -4.18 -5.23 25.62
N GLY A 113 -5.44 -4.80 25.68
CA GLY A 113 -6.27 -4.60 24.48
C GLY A 113 -5.79 -3.42 23.64
N PHE A 114 -5.24 -2.39 24.28
CA PHE A 114 -4.63 -1.26 23.62
C PHE A 114 -3.31 -1.62 22.97
N ASP A 115 -2.44 -2.37 23.67
CA ASP A 115 -1.16 -2.85 23.14
C ASP A 115 -1.37 -3.75 21.93
N LEU A 116 -2.37 -4.64 21.96
CA LEU A 116 -2.72 -5.48 20.82
C LEU A 116 -3.24 -4.65 19.63
N PHE A 117 -4.09 -3.65 19.90
CA PHE A 117 -4.59 -2.75 18.86
C PHE A 117 -3.45 -1.88 18.31
N TRP A 118 -2.54 -1.44 19.19
CA TRP A 118 -1.41 -0.60 18.82
C TRP A 118 -0.39 -1.36 17.97
N GLN A 119 -0.04 -2.57 18.37
CA GLN A 119 0.78 -3.48 17.57
C GLN A 119 0.16 -3.71 16.18
N TYR A 120 -1.18 -3.79 16.13
CA TYR A 120 -1.92 -3.88 14.88
C TYR A 120 -1.79 -2.62 14.02
N VAL A 121 -1.87 -1.44 14.62
CA VAL A 121 -1.75 -0.14 13.93
C VAL A 121 -0.31 0.13 13.51
N GLU A 122 0.68 -0.19 14.33
CA GLU A 122 2.11 -0.04 14.03
C GLU A 122 2.53 -0.89 12.82
N ASP A 123 2.00 -2.11 12.69
CA ASP A 123 2.23 -2.94 11.51
C ASP A 123 1.73 -2.32 10.20
N GLU A 124 0.79 -1.38 10.27
CA GLU A 124 0.19 -0.68 9.11
C GLU A 124 0.78 0.72 8.88
N ILE A 125 1.63 1.23 9.79
CA ILE A 125 2.21 2.58 9.70
C ILE A 125 3.73 2.50 9.70
N ASP A 126 4.35 2.76 8.56
CA ASP A 126 5.82 2.81 8.39
C ASP A 126 6.50 3.98 9.14
N GLU A 127 5.74 4.90 9.74
CA GLU A 127 6.23 6.11 10.41
C GLU A 127 5.46 6.34 11.72
N ALA A 128 5.95 5.87 12.85
CA ALA A 128 5.36 6.27 14.13
C ALA A 128 6.35 6.39 15.27
N GLY A 129 6.60 7.62 15.64
CA GLY A 129 6.89 7.96 17.01
C GLY A 129 5.58 8.41 17.66
N LEU A 130 4.83 7.50 18.25
CA LEU A 130 3.54 7.81 18.88
C LEU A 130 3.67 7.67 20.39
N GLU A 131 3.29 8.74 21.10
CA GLU A 131 3.26 8.73 22.55
C GLU A 131 2.02 8.01 23.06
N GLU A 132 2.21 7.09 24.02
CA GLU A 132 1.15 6.34 24.70
C GLU A 132 0.56 7.19 25.83
N GLU A 133 -0.63 7.78 25.64
CA GLU A 133 -1.43 8.28 26.77
C GLU A 133 -2.92 8.02 26.52
N ASP A 134 -3.49 7.05 27.25
CA ASP A 134 -4.93 6.99 27.50
C ASP A 134 -5.29 8.00 28.61
N ASP A 135 -6.37 8.78 28.40
CA ASP A 135 -6.88 9.69 29.41
C ASP A 135 -7.50 8.87 30.57
N PRO A 136 -6.92 8.91 31.80
CA PRO A 136 -7.35 8.06 32.90
C PRO A 136 -8.72 8.46 33.50
N ASP A 137 -9.29 9.61 33.10
CA ASP A 137 -10.55 10.13 33.62
C ASP A 137 -11.79 9.82 32.80
N THR A 138 -11.72 8.94 31.82
CA THR A 138 -12.88 8.59 30.96
C THR A 138 -13.90 7.77 31.76
N VAL A 139 -15.04 8.38 32.11
CA VAL A 139 -16.17 7.69 32.76
C VAL A 139 -16.90 6.84 31.69
N PHE A 140 -16.71 5.53 31.78
CA PHE A 140 -17.33 4.58 30.87
C PHE A 140 -18.82 4.34 31.23
N GLN A 141 -19.71 4.67 30.29
CA GLN A 141 -21.15 4.37 30.43
C GLN A 141 -21.48 3.04 29.74
N LYS A 142 -21.78 2.00 30.52
CA LYS A 142 -22.07 0.64 29.99
C LYS A 142 -23.08 0.61 28.86
N GLN A 143 -24.11 1.45 28.92
CA GLN A 143 -25.13 1.52 27.87
C GLN A 143 -24.56 2.04 26.54
N GLN A 144 -23.65 3.00 26.59
CA GLN A 144 -23.00 3.55 25.39
C GLN A 144 -21.99 2.58 24.80
N ILE A 145 -21.24 1.86 25.66
CA ILE A 145 -20.33 0.79 25.20
C ILE A 145 -21.12 -0.31 24.50
N GLN A 146 -22.26 -0.75 25.10
CA GLN A 146 -23.13 -1.75 24.47
C GLN A 146 -23.65 -1.28 23.10
N ALA A 147 -24.12 -0.05 22.99
CA ALA A 147 -24.56 0.51 21.72
C ALA A 147 -23.45 0.58 20.65
N GLU A 148 -22.22 0.86 21.07
CA GLU A 148 -21.06 0.84 20.17
C GLU A 148 -20.70 -0.60 19.75
N MET A 149 -20.78 -1.57 20.68
CA MET A 149 -20.60 -2.99 20.37
C MET A 149 -21.60 -3.48 19.32
N ASP A 150 -22.88 -3.15 19.50
CA ASP A 150 -23.94 -3.54 18.55
C ASP A 150 -23.70 -2.95 17.15
N GLU A 151 -23.14 -1.73 17.06
CA GLU A 151 -22.80 -1.08 15.81
C GLU A 151 -21.55 -1.73 15.15
N VAL A 152 -20.52 -2.06 15.94
CA VAL A 152 -19.36 -2.83 15.48
C VAL A 152 -19.77 -4.21 14.97
N ASP A 153 -20.65 -4.91 15.68
CA ASP A 153 -21.19 -6.22 15.26
C ASP A 153 -21.95 -6.10 13.92
N ALA A 154 -22.74 -5.03 13.74
CA ALA A 154 -23.44 -4.77 12.48
C ALA A 154 -22.47 -4.48 11.31
N ILE A 155 -21.35 -3.79 11.57
CA ILE A 155 -20.29 -3.56 10.58
C ILE A 155 -19.60 -4.87 10.22
N LEU A 156 -19.23 -5.69 11.20
CA LEU A 156 -18.62 -7.01 10.98
C LEU A 156 -19.55 -7.95 10.17
N GLN A 157 -20.83 -7.95 10.50
CA GLN A 157 -21.82 -8.73 9.75
C GLN A 157 -21.92 -8.25 8.30
N ALA A 158 -22.00 -6.94 8.07
CA ALA A 158 -22.05 -6.38 6.73
C ALA A 158 -20.79 -6.70 5.91
N ALA A 159 -19.60 -6.57 6.53
CA ALA A 159 -18.34 -6.91 5.91
C ALA A 159 -18.22 -8.40 5.54
N GLY A 160 -18.70 -9.30 6.42
CA GLY A 160 -18.69 -10.75 6.21
C GLY A 160 -19.65 -11.22 5.10
N GLN A 161 -20.62 -10.41 4.71
CA GLN A 161 -21.53 -10.71 3.60
C GLN A 161 -20.97 -10.34 2.22
N ILE A 162 -19.86 -9.63 2.18
CA ILE A 162 -19.21 -9.24 0.91
C ILE A 162 -18.45 -10.44 0.35
N THR A 163 -18.99 -11.06 -0.68
CA THR A 163 -18.41 -12.24 -1.35
C THR A 163 -17.44 -11.90 -2.48
N GLY A 164 -17.34 -10.63 -2.86
CA GLY A 164 -16.45 -10.16 -3.91
C GLY A 164 -16.12 -8.69 -3.70
N ASN A 165 -14.88 -8.32 -3.94
CA ASN A 165 -14.42 -6.94 -3.82
C ASN A 165 -14.21 -6.37 -5.23
N ALA A 166 -14.88 -5.25 -5.53
CA ALA A 166 -14.81 -4.61 -6.85
C ALA A 166 -13.37 -4.23 -7.23
N LYS A 167 -12.58 -3.78 -6.25
CA LYS A 167 -11.17 -3.41 -6.46
C LYS A 167 -10.30 -4.61 -6.84
N ILE A 168 -10.50 -5.78 -6.20
CA ILE A 168 -9.75 -6.99 -6.54
C ILE A 168 -10.13 -7.51 -7.93
N LYS A 169 -11.41 -7.37 -8.32
CA LYS A 169 -11.84 -7.70 -9.68
C LYS A 169 -11.14 -6.82 -10.72
N ALA A 170 -11.09 -5.51 -10.49
CA ALA A 170 -10.37 -4.59 -11.36
C ALA A 170 -8.85 -4.90 -11.41
N LEU A 171 -8.26 -5.31 -10.28
CA LEU A 171 -6.87 -5.76 -10.24
C LEU A 171 -6.65 -7.00 -11.12
N LYS A 172 -7.50 -8.01 -11.00
CA LYS A 172 -7.40 -9.24 -11.81
C LYS A 172 -7.48 -8.94 -13.30
N GLU A 173 -8.45 -8.14 -13.71
CA GLU A 173 -8.60 -7.70 -15.11
C GLU A 173 -7.36 -6.95 -15.60
N ALA A 174 -6.79 -6.06 -14.78
CA ALA A 174 -5.57 -5.34 -15.12
C ALA A 174 -4.35 -6.27 -15.24
N ILE A 175 -4.19 -7.25 -14.34
CA ILE A 175 -3.10 -8.24 -14.39
C ILE A 175 -3.23 -9.11 -15.66
N HIS A 176 -4.40 -9.70 -15.91
CA HIS A 176 -4.62 -10.55 -17.08
C HIS A 176 -4.36 -9.79 -18.38
N THR A 177 -4.88 -8.56 -18.49
CA THR A 177 -4.64 -7.69 -19.66
C THR A 177 -3.16 -7.39 -19.84
N ALA A 178 -2.44 -7.10 -18.75
CA ALA A 178 -1.00 -6.82 -18.82
C ALA A 178 -0.19 -8.05 -19.25
N LEU A 179 -0.46 -9.21 -18.65
CA LEU A 179 0.25 -10.46 -18.97
C LEU A 179 -0.02 -10.90 -20.40
N GLN A 180 -1.27 -10.80 -20.88
CA GLN A 180 -1.62 -11.09 -22.27
C GLN A 180 -0.90 -10.15 -23.25
N PHE A 181 -0.93 -8.84 -22.98
CA PHE A 181 -0.21 -7.86 -23.80
C PHE A 181 1.29 -8.14 -23.87
N GLN A 182 1.90 -8.50 -22.74
CA GLN A 182 3.31 -8.85 -22.65
C GLN A 182 3.62 -10.10 -23.49
N GLU A 183 2.78 -11.14 -23.42
CA GLU A 183 2.92 -12.37 -24.21
C GLU A 183 2.84 -12.10 -25.70
N GLU A 184 1.81 -11.37 -26.14
CA GLU A 184 1.59 -11.03 -27.56
C GLU A 184 2.73 -10.20 -28.17
N ASN A 185 3.46 -9.44 -27.35
CA ASN A 185 4.55 -8.56 -27.77
C ASN A 185 5.95 -9.10 -27.44
N GLY A 186 6.07 -10.35 -26.95
CA GLY A 186 7.35 -10.96 -26.60
C GLY A 186 8.07 -10.27 -25.43
N ILE A 187 7.30 -9.59 -24.56
CA ILE A 187 7.80 -8.93 -23.36
C ILE A 187 7.76 -9.92 -22.19
N PRO A 188 8.74 -9.92 -21.27
CA PRO A 188 8.69 -10.78 -20.10
C PRO A 188 7.38 -10.57 -19.29
N GLN A 189 6.64 -11.66 -19.05
CA GLN A 189 5.39 -11.63 -18.29
C GLN A 189 5.67 -11.33 -16.81
N LYS A 190 5.81 -10.05 -16.47
CA LYS A 190 6.12 -9.58 -15.11
C LYS A 190 5.25 -8.37 -14.74
N VAL A 191 4.59 -8.47 -13.60
CA VAL A 191 3.75 -7.41 -13.04
C VAL A 191 4.15 -7.19 -11.58
N VAL A 192 4.35 -5.95 -11.18
CA VAL A 192 4.52 -5.61 -9.77
C VAL A 192 3.27 -4.89 -9.27
N VAL A 193 2.71 -5.38 -8.16
CA VAL A 193 1.51 -4.83 -7.50
C VAL A 193 1.93 -4.21 -6.18
N PHE A 194 1.64 -2.93 -6.00
CA PHE A 194 1.91 -2.20 -4.77
C PHE A 194 0.66 -2.09 -3.90
N THR A 195 0.79 -2.42 -2.63
CA THR A 195 -0.21 -2.20 -1.58
C THR A 195 0.45 -1.57 -0.35
N GLU A 196 -0.33 -0.86 0.47
CA GLU A 196 0.19 -0.26 1.71
C GLU A 196 0.14 -1.23 2.90
N SER A 197 -0.64 -2.33 2.82
CA SER A 197 -0.91 -3.23 3.94
C SER A 197 -0.40 -4.64 3.67
N LYS A 198 0.30 -5.25 4.66
CA LYS A 198 0.70 -6.66 4.65
C LYS A 198 -0.50 -7.62 4.58
N ARG A 199 -1.64 -7.21 5.18
CA ARG A 199 -2.89 -7.99 5.15
C ARG A 199 -3.52 -7.98 3.78
N THR A 200 -3.61 -6.80 3.17
CA THR A 200 -4.08 -6.66 1.79
C THR A 200 -3.19 -7.45 0.82
N GLN A 201 -1.87 -7.47 1.05
CA GLN A 201 -0.92 -8.29 0.27
C GLN A 201 -1.30 -9.78 0.30
N LYS A 202 -1.58 -10.33 1.50
CA LYS A 202 -2.01 -11.73 1.68
C LYS A 202 -3.38 -11.99 1.04
N TYR A 203 -4.32 -11.05 1.21
CA TYR A 203 -5.65 -11.13 0.61
C TYR A 203 -5.58 -11.17 -0.92
N ILE A 204 -4.83 -10.28 -1.54
CA ILE A 204 -4.62 -10.26 -3.00
C ILE A 204 -4.03 -11.60 -3.47
N ALA A 205 -3.00 -12.11 -2.78
CA ALA A 205 -2.39 -13.39 -3.14
C ALA A 205 -3.36 -14.55 -3.08
N ALA A 206 -4.17 -14.62 -2.01
CA ALA A 206 -5.17 -15.68 -1.85
C ALA A 206 -6.25 -15.62 -2.95
N ASP A 207 -6.71 -14.42 -3.30
CA ASP A 207 -7.71 -14.25 -4.36
C ASP A 207 -7.16 -14.57 -5.75
N LEU A 208 -5.92 -14.17 -6.07
CA LEU A 208 -5.26 -14.53 -7.32
C LEU A 208 -5.04 -16.04 -7.46
N ARG A 209 -4.68 -16.75 -6.37
CA ARG A 209 -4.60 -18.22 -6.38
C ARG A 209 -5.96 -18.86 -6.66
N SER A 210 -7.03 -18.32 -6.09
CA SER A 210 -8.40 -18.79 -6.39
C SER A 210 -8.83 -18.52 -7.84
N ASP A 211 -8.19 -17.58 -8.51
CA ASP A 211 -8.39 -17.21 -9.92
C ASP A 211 -7.56 -18.07 -10.90
N GLY A 212 -6.77 -19.01 -10.38
CA GLY A 212 -6.01 -19.99 -11.16
C GLY A 212 -4.52 -19.68 -11.35
N PHE A 213 -3.97 -18.69 -10.65
CA PHE A 213 -2.52 -18.50 -10.60
C PHE A 213 -1.88 -19.55 -9.68
N GLU A 214 -0.80 -20.16 -10.14
CA GLU A 214 -0.03 -21.13 -9.36
C GLU A 214 0.70 -20.45 -8.18
N GLU A 215 1.06 -21.25 -7.16
CA GLU A 215 1.79 -20.74 -5.98
C GLU A 215 3.08 -20.01 -6.38
N ASP A 216 3.84 -20.58 -7.33
CA ASP A 216 5.11 -20.05 -7.82
C ASP A 216 4.94 -18.80 -8.72
N ASP A 217 3.73 -18.55 -9.24
CA ASP A 217 3.45 -17.36 -10.02
C ASP A 217 3.46 -16.08 -9.19
N ILE A 218 3.20 -16.20 -7.88
CA ILE A 218 2.97 -15.08 -6.98
C ILE A 218 4.06 -15.04 -5.91
N LEU A 219 4.82 -13.96 -5.90
CA LEU A 219 5.82 -13.68 -4.87
C LEU A 219 5.33 -12.53 -3.98
N LEU A 220 5.37 -12.72 -2.66
CA LEU A 220 5.09 -11.69 -1.67
C LEU A 220 6.39 -11.15 -1.09
N PHE A 221 6.51 -9.83 -0.97
CA PHE A 221 7.63 -9.24 -0.26
C PHE A 221 7.24 -7.91 0.40
N ASN A 222 7.35 -7.85 1.72
CA ASN A 222 7.00 -6.69 2.53
C ASN A 222 8.20 -6.05 3.26
N GLY A 223 9.41 -6.53 2.97
CA GLY A 223 10.63 -6.08 3.64
C GLY A 223 10.92 -6.82 4.95
N ASP A 224 10.00 -7.66 5.40
CA ASP A 224 10.20 -8.52 6.56
C ASP A 224 11.03 -9.75 6.16
N PHE A 225 12.17 -9.92 6.81
CA PHE A 225 13.09 -11.04 6.55
C PHE A 225 12.70 -12.31 7.31
N ASP A 226 11.59 -12.27 8.05
CA ASP A 226 11.10 -13.41 8.83
C ASP A 226 10.04 -14.25 8.10
N ASP A 227 9.59 -13.81 6.93
CA ASP A 227 8.72 -14.60 6.05
C ASP A 227 9.40 -15.92 5.64
N ALA A 228 8.64 -17.04 5.72
CA ALA A 228 9.18 -18.38 5.49
C ALA A 228 9.67 -18.56 4.04
N MET A 229 8.85 -18.13 3.06
CA MET A 229 9.20 -18.24 1.64
C MET A 229 10.40 -17.36 1.30
N ALA A 230 10.45 -16.13 1.81
CA ALA A 230 11.58 -15.24 1.62
C ALA A 230 12.88 -15.82 2.21
N LYS A 231 12.80 -16.51 3.36
CA LYS A 231 13.95 -17.23 3.95
C LYS A 231 14.44 -18.37 3.06
N GLU A 232 13.54 -19.19 2.55
CA GLU A 232 13.88 -20.31 1.65
C GLU A 232 14.54 -19.80 0.37
N ILE A 233 13.96 -18.76 -0.25
CA ILE A 233 14.53 -18.10 -1.44
C ILE A 233 15.95 -17.59 -1.14
N TYR A 234 16.13 -16.91 -0.01
CA TYR A 234 17.43 -16.38 0.37
C TYR A 234 18.46 -17.49 0.62
N GLN A 235 18.09 -18.57 1.31
CA GLN A 235 18.98 -19.70 1.56
C GLN A 235 19.42 -20.38 0.25
N ALA A 236 18.47 -20.61 -0.66
CA ALA A 236 18.75 -21.18 -1.97
C ALA A 236 19.67 -20.26 -2.80
N TRP A 237 19.39 -18.95 -2.79
CA TRP A 237 20.21 -17.96 -3.47
C TRP A 237 21.63 -17.89 -2.90
N LYS A 238 21.77 -17.91 -1.58
CA LYS A 238 23.06 -17.88 -0.89
C LYS A 238 23.89 -19.11 -1.17
N ALA A 239 23.28 -20.30 -1.20
CA ALA A 239 23.98 -21.54 -1.57
C ALA A 239 24.52 -21.49 -3.01
N LYS A 240 23.75 -20.93 -3.94
CA LYS A 240 24.15 -20.75 -5.35
C LYS A 240 25.27 -19.71 -5.53
N ASN A 241 25.31 -18.68 -4.69
CA ASN A 241 26.27 -17.56 -4.75
C ASN A 241 27.37 -17.67 -3.69
N PHE A 242 27.63 -18.88 -3.18
CA PHE A 242 28.66 -19.12 -2.16
C PHE A 242 30.05 -18.67 -2.64
N GLY A 243 30.76 -17.87 -1.83
CA GLY A 243 32.07 -17.30 -2.17
C GLY A 243 32.03 -16.02 -2.98
N GLY A 244 30.84 -15.48 -3.29
CA GLY A 244 30.67 -14.16 -3.89
C GLY A 244 30.92 -12.99 -2.92
N PRO A 245 30.82 -11.75 -3.41
CA PRO A 245 30.97 -10.55 -2.58
C PRO A 245 29.96 -10.53 -1.42
N ASN A 246 30.40 -10.16 -0.24
CA ASN A 246 29.53 -9.98 0.93
C ASN A 246 28.94 -8.56 0.94
N TYR A 247 27.68 -8.43 0.56
CA TYR A 247 26.97 -7.14 0.52
C TYR A 247 26.23 -6.78 1.82
N GLY A 248 26.22 -7.68 2.79
CA GLY A 248 25.37 -7.60 3.97
C GLY A 248 23.99 -8.22 3.76
N ARG A 249 23.44 -8.80 4.84
CA ARG A 249 22.24 -9.65 4.82
C ARG A 249 21.04 -8.99 4.13
N SER A 250 20.74 -7.72 4.42
CA SER A 250 19.60 -7.00 3.86
C SER A 250 19.69 -6.82 2.34
N VAL A 251 20.89 -6.53 1.83
CA VAL A 251 21.13 -6.37 0.38
C VAL A 251 21.05 -7.72 -0.33
N GLU A 252 21.67 -8.76 0.25
CA GLU A 252 21.64 -10.12 -0.29
C GLU A 252 20.20 -10.65 -0.40
N TYR A 253 19.36 -10.38 0.62
CA TYR A 253 17.94 -10.74 0.59
C TYR A 253 17.20 -10.08 -0.58
N ARG A 254 17.41 -8.78 -0.78
CA ARG A 254 16.78 -8.07 -1.90
C ARG A 254 17.24 -8.61 -3.25
N HIS A 255 18.52 -8.95 -3.38
CA HIS A 255 19.03 -9.61 -4.58
C HIS A 255 18.37 -10.96 -4.81
N ALA A 256 18.22 -11.78 -3.76
CA ALA A 256 17.56 -13.07 -3.83
C ALA A 256 16.09 -12.96 -4.31
N ILE A 257 15.34 -12.00 -3.74
CA ILE A 257 13.94 -11.72 -4.13
C ILE A 257 13.86 -11.26 -5.60
N VAL A 258 14.74 -10.34 -6.02
CA VAL A 258 14.77 -9.85 -7.40
C VAL A 258 15.10 -10.96 -8.38
N ASP A 259 16.11 -11.78 -8.09
CA ASP A 259 16.51 -12.90 -8.95
C ASP A 259 15.43 -13.97 -9.03
N TYR A 260 14.75 -14.25 -7.90
CA TYR A 260 13.63 -15.18 -7.88
C TYR A 260 12.45 -14.64 -8.70
N PHE A 261 12.05 -13.39 -8.50
CA PHE A 261 10.98 -12.77 -9.27
C PHE A 261 11.31 -12.77 -10.78
N LYS A 262 12.56 -12.46 -11.13
CA LYS A 262 12.99 -12.44 -12.54
C LYS A 262 12.87 -13.82 -13.20
N SER A 263 13.20 -14.89 -12.49
CA SER A 263 13.35 -16.22 -13.10
C SER A 263 12.17 -17.17 -12.89
N HIS A 264 11.32 -16.93 -11.86
CA HIS A 264 10.24 -17.87 -11.49
C HIS A 264 8.87 -17.19 -11.55
N SER A 265 8.60 -16.20 -10.69
CA SER A 265 7.25 -15.66 -10.50
C SER A 265 6.87 -14.65 -11.57
N ARG A 266 5.57 -14.56 -11.89
CA ARG A 266 5.01 -13.58 -12.84
C ARG A 266 4.49 -12.32 -12.13
N ILE A 267 4.06 -12.45 -10.89
CA ILE A 267 3.47 -11.37 -10.10
C ILE A 267 4.27 -11.18 -8.82
N LEU A 268 4.74 -9.96 -8.57
CA LEU A 268 5.32 -9.56 -7.29
C LEU A 268 4.33 -8.62 -6.60
N ILE A 269 3.82 -9.03 -5.43
CA ILE A 269 3.01 -8.16 -4.59
C ILE A 269 3.91 -7.63 -3.48
N VAL A 270 4.04 -6.29 -3.39
CA VAL A 270 5.03 -5.66 -2.53
C VAL A 270 4.45 -4.47 -1.79
N THR A 271 4.91 -4.25 -0.54
CA THR A 271 4.67 -3.01 0.19
C THR A 271 5.72 -1.95 -0.16
N ASP A 272 5.47 -0.69 0.21
CA ASP A 272 6.44 0.38 -0.02
C ASP A 272 7.79 0.06 0.65
N ALA A 273 7.78 -0.35 1.94
CA ALA A 273 8.98 -0.76 2.67
C ALA A 273 9.71 -1.94 2.00
N GLY A 274 8.97 -2.96 1.57
CA GLY A 274 9.52 -4.10 0.84
C GLY A 274 10.18 -3.70 -0.48
N SER A 275 9.61 -2.72 -1.16
CA SER A 275 10.14 -2.27 -2.47
C SER A 275 11.43 -1.49 -2.41
N GLU A 276 11.80 -0.97 -1.24
CA GLU A 276 13.00 -0.15 -1.08
C GLU A 276 14.26 -0.92 -1.49
N GLY A 277 15.03 -0.32 -2.39
CA GLY A 277 16.26 -0.93 -2.92
C GLY A 277 16.06 -2.02 -3.97
N LEU A 278 14.83 -2.45 -4.29
CA LEU A 278 14.61 -3.40 -5.38
C LEU A 278 14.88 -2.74 -6.75
N ASN A 279 15.55 -3.49 -7.63
CA ASN A 279 15.79 -3.13 -9.02
C ASN A 279 14.94 -4.03 -9.92
N LEU A 280 13.83 -3.51 -10.44
CA LEU A 280 12.85 -4.25 -11.22
C LEU A 280 12.81 -3.81 -12.69
N GLN A 281 13.95 -3.38 -13.25
CA GLN A 281 14.04 -2.86 -14.62
C GLN A 281 13.68 -3.88 -15.71
N PHE A 282 13.55 -5.16 -15.40
CA PHE A 282 13.05 -6.20 -16.31
C PHE A 282 11.52 -6.32 -16.30
N CYS A 283 10.84 -5.65 -15.37
CA CYS A 283 9.39 -5.57 -15.28
C CYS A 283 8.91 -4.24 -15.86
N ASN A 284 7.96 -4.27 -16.77
CA ASN A 284 7.46 -3.06 -17.42
C ASN A 284 6.05 -2.64 -16.93
N THR A 285 5.44 -3.39 -16.02
CA THR A 285 4.09 -3.08 -15.53
C THR A 285 4.07 -2.92 -14.02
N VAL A 286 3.60 -1.74 -13.58
CA VAL A 286 3.42 -1.37 -12.17
C VAL A 286 1.93 -1.14 -11.94
N ILE A 287 1.33 -1.83 -10.96
CA ILE A 287 -0.05 -1.62 -10.56
C ILE A 287 -0.06 -1.07 -9.13
N ASN A 288 -0.59 0.13 -8.95
CA ASN A 288 -0.86 0.69 -7.63
C ASN A 288 -2.26 0.24 -7.20
N TYR A 289 -2.31 -0.84 -6.40
CA TYR A 289 -3.55 -1.29 -5.80
C TYR A 289 -4.05 -0.24 -4.81
N ASP A 290 -3.18 0.23 -3.91
CA ASP A 290 -3.45 1.36 -3.03
C ASP A 290 -2.70 2.61 -3.51
N LEU A 291 -3.43 3.73 -3.58
CA LEU A 291 -2.85 5.01 -3.93
C LEU A 291 -2.29 5.68 -2.67
N PRO A 292 -0.97 5.90 -2.60
CA PRO A 292 -0.38 6.58 -1.46
C PRO A 292 -0.77 8.07 -1.46
N TRP A 293 -0.93 8.64 -0.29
CA TRP A 293 -1.25 10.07 -0.14
C TRP A 293 -0.09 10.98 -0.56
N ASN A 294 1.12 10.46 -0.56
CA ASN A 294 2.29 11.16 -1.05
C ASN A 294 2.58 10.77 -2.51
N PRO A 295 2.44 11.70 -3.46
CA PRO A 295 2.68 11.43 -4.88
C PRO A 295 4.13 11.02 -5.18
N GLN A 296 5.09 11.40 -4.34
CA GLN A 296 6.48 10.97 -4.48
C GLN A 296 6.62 9.45 -4.34
N LYS A 297 5.79 8.80 -3.51
CA LYS A 297 5.78 7.34 -3.39
C LYS A 297 5.39 6.67 -4.71
N ILE A 298 4.42 7.22 -5.46
CA ILE A 298 4.07 6.70 -6.80
C ILE A 298 5.26 6.82 -7.76
N GLU A 299 5.94 7.97 -7.76
CA GLU A 299 7.16 8.15 -8.56
C GLU A 299 8.27 7.17 -8.16
N GLN A 300 8.44 6.93 -6.86
CA GLN A 300 9.41 5.94 -6.35
C GLN A 300 9.03 4.53 -6.79
N ARG A 301 7.74 4.14 -6.71
CA ARG A 301 7.22 2.85 -7.16
C ARG A 301 7.50 2.64 -8.65
N ILE A 302 7.12 3.60 -9.49
CA ILE A 302 7.38 3.56 -10.93
C ILE A 302 8.88 3.52 -11.19
N GLY A 303 9.66 4.29 -10.43
CA GLY A 303 11.12 4.33 -10.50
C GLY A 303 11.80 3.00 -10.20
N ARG A 304 11.13 2.00 -9.60
CA ARG A 304 11.67 0.65 -9.44
C ARG A 304 11.81 -0.09 -10.78
N CYS A 305 10.89 0.17 -11.71
CA CYS A 305 10.85 -0.42 -13.05
C CYS A 305 11.42 0.51 -14.13
N HIS A 306 11.13 1.81 -14.02
CA HIS A 306 11.51 2.82 -15.02
C HIS A 306 12.91 3.38 -14.76
N ARG A 307 13.92 2.58 -15.05
CA ARG A 307 15.34 2.88 -14.88
C ARG A 307 16.13 2.71 -16.16
N TYR A 308 17.38 3.19 -16.15
CA TYR A 308 18.33 2.87 -17.21
C TYR A 308 18.49 1.36 -17.35
N GLY A 309 18.41 0.86 -18.59
CA GLY A 309 18.42 -0.58 -18.88
C GLY A 309 17.03 -1.22 -18.99
N GLN A 310 15.93 -0.45 -18.81
CA GLN A 310 14.60 -0.89 -19.19
C GLN A 310 14.47 -0.93 -20.72
N GLU A 311 14.06 -2.07 -21.25
CA GLU A 311 13.97 -2.32 -22.71
C GLU A 311 12.60 -1.98 -23.30
N HIS A 312 11.57 -1.83 -22.44
CA HIS A 312 10.18 -1.62 -22.84
C HIS A 312 9.57 -0.37 -22.20
N ASP A 313 8.55 0.18 -22.82
CA ASP A 313 7.77 1.27 -22.20
C ASP A 313 7.11 0.76 -20.91
N VAL A 314 7.19 1.59 -19.85
CA VAL A 314 6.65 1.23 -18.54
C VAL A 314 5.21 1.71 -18.42
N VAL A 315 4.31 0.79 -18.08
CA VAL A 315 2.90 1.07 -17.83
C VAL A 315 2.66 1.10 -16.33
N ALA A 316 2.18 2.23 -15.82
CA ALA A 316 1.74 2.39 -14.45
C ALA A 316 0.21 2.46 -14.41
N ILE A 317 -0.42 1.53 -13.70
CA ILE A 317 -1.87 1.42 -13.56
C ILE A 317 -2.26 1.80 -12.14
N ASN A 318 -3.17 2.77 -12.00
CA ASN A 318 -3.72 3.19 -10.72
C ASN A 318 -5.16 2.69 -10.62
N LEU A 319 -5.50 1.95 -9.56
CA LEU A 319 -6.88 1.57 -9.27
C LEU A 319 -7.55 2.66 -8.45
N LEU A 320 -8.68 3.17 -8.91
CA LEU A 320 -9.38 4.30 -8.30
C LEU A 320 -10.88 4.04 -8.20
N ASN A 321 -11.44 4.27 -7.03
CA ASN A 321 -12.88 4.36 -6.87
C ASN A 321 -13.34 5.83 -7.02
N THR A 322 -13.85 6.18 -8.21
CA THR A 322 -14.31 7.55 -8.51
C THR A 322 -15.59 7.93 -7.77
N GLN A 323 -16.34 6.99 -7.24
CA GLN A 323 -17.55 7.24 -6.46
C GLN A 323 -17.24 7.54 -4.99
N ASN A 324 -16.06 7.15 -4.50
CA ASN A 324 -15.62 7.46 -3.15
C ASN A 324 -15.02 8.88 -3.08
N GLU A 325 -15.63 9.74 -2.27
CA GLU A 325 -15.16 11.13 -2.10
C GLU A 325 -13.74 11.19 -1.54
N ALA A 326 -13.36 10.25 -0.66
CA ALA A 326 -12.01 10.19 -0.08
C ALA A 326 -10.96 9.82 -1.13
N ASP A 327 -11.23 8.79 -1.94
CA ASP A 327 -10.32 8.35 -3.02
C ASP A 327 -10.20 9.43 -4.09
N ARG A 328 -11.33 10.06 -4.46
CA ARG A 328 -11.35 11.18 -5.40
C ARG A 328 -10.51 12.35 -4.89
N ARG A 329 -10.63 12.68 -3.61
CA ARG A 329 -9.86 13.75 -2.98
C ARG A 329 -8.36 13.47 -2.97
N VAL A 330 -7.97 12.23 -2.70
CA VAL A 330 -6.58 11.77 -2.80
C VAL A 330 -6.10 11.89 -4.25
N TYR A 331 -6.90 11.41 -5.21
CA TYR A 331 -6.57 11.50 -6.63
C TYR A 331 -6.44 12.94 -7.12
N ASP A 332 -7.34 13.86 -6.73
CA ASP A 332 -7.25 15.28 -7.07
C ASP A 332 -5.99 15.93 -6.49
N ILE A 333 -5.63 15.60 -5.26
CA ILE A 333 -4.38 16.07 -4.63
C ILE A 333 -3.18 15.54 -5.39
N LEU A 334 -3.19 14.26 -5.74
CA LEU A 334 -2.13 13.61 -6.51
C LEU A 334 -2.01 14.23 -7.90
N SER A 335 -3.12 14.38 -8.62
CA SER A 335 -3.15 14.98 -9.98
C SER A 335 -2.62 16.41 -9.98
N ARG A 336 -3.06 17.24 -9.03
CA ARG A 336 -2.55 18.61 -8.88
C ARG A 336 -1.07 18.65 -8.52
N LYS A 337 -0.60 17.72 -7.68
CA LYS A 337 0.82 17.63 -7.35
C LYS A 337 1.64 17.15 -8.53
N PHE A 338 1.13 16.21 -9.34
CA PHE A 338 1.77 15.81 -10.59
C PHE A 338 1.85 16.98 -11.58
N GLU A 339 0.77 17.77 -11.75
CA GLU A 339 0.77 18.98 -12.57
C GLU A 339 1.75 20.03 -12.05
N LEU A 340 1.84 20.22 -10.73
CA LEU A 340 2.83 21.10 -10.09
C LEU A 340 4.27 20.58 -10.27
N PHE A 341 4.49 19.27 -10.16
CA PHE A 341 5.79 18.66 -10.44
C PHE A 341 6.18 18.86 -11.92
N ASP A 342 5.25 18.66 -12.83
CA ASP A 342 5.46 18.93 -14.26
C ASP A 342 5.73 20.41 -14.53
N GLY A 343 5.03 21.31 -13.85
CA GLY A 343 5.20 22.75 -14.00
C GLY A 343 6.47 23.33 -13.36
N VAL A 344 6.85 22.85 -12.17
CA VAL A 344 8.01 23.37 -11.40
C VAL A 344 9.31 22.71 -11.81
N PHE A 345 9.29 21.41 -12.05
CA PHE A 345 10.50 20.62 -12.33
C PHE A 345 10.62 20.18 -13.79
N GLY A 346 9.62 20.51 -14.61
CA GLY A 346 9.55 20.18 -16.04
C GLY A 346 9.42 18.70 -16.28
N ALA A 347 8.19 18.23 -16.47
CA ALA A 347 7.71 16.88 -16.70
C ALA A 347 8.27 15.81 -15.76
N SER A 348 7.37 15.03 -15.16
CA SER A 348 7.70 13.94 -14.20
C SER A 348 8.66 12.88 -14.77
N ASP A 349 8.77 12.79 -16.09
CA ASP A 349 9.75 11.93 -16.80
C ASP A 349 11.21 12.35 -16.66
N ILE A 350 11.47 13.48 -16.00
CA ILE A 350 12.76 14.16 -16.05
C ILE A 350 13.53 14.06 -14.74
N ALA A 351 12.89 13.70 -13.64
CA ALA A 351 13.54 13.61 -12.34
C ALA A 351 14.14 12.21 -12.12
N LEU A 352 15.45 12.13 -12.13
CA LEU A 352 16.19 11.04 -11.53
C LEU A 352 16.21 11.30 -10.02
N GLY A 353 15.52 10.45 -9.24
CA GLY A 353 15.63 10.43 -7.79
C GLY A 353 16.96 9.86 -7.33
#